data_643be26a92d35aee934dd8b7fb7c3259
#
_entry.id   643be26a92d35aee934dd8b7fb7c3259
#
_cell.length_a   1.000
_cell.length_b   1.000
_cell.length_c   1.000
_cell.angle_alpha   90.00
_cell.angle_beta   90.00
_cell.angle_gamma   90.00
#
_symmetry.space_group_name_H-M   'P 1'
#
loop_
_entity.id
_entity.type
_entity.pdbx_description
1 polymer ?
#
loop_
_entity_poly.entity_id
_entity_poly.type
_entity_poly.pdbx_seq_one_letter_code
_entity_poly.pdbx_strand_id
1 'polypeptide(L)'
;MTGILAWFLALVLFPPEEREMSERLAPPGYVGNYWGPEATEAREEGKLPPIFMTPHMAGWDRWGRQHLRDGDIVFRMGDARLLHGYFPMSRFLANCSNSRFSHTGIVAIEKDGPVVYDVTRPAVARQPFCVWILDNVGNFGVKRLRPEFRGAIPRVLAYCRRVHQEQIPFDYELGLDDSALYCIELTQKAYMAAGIELCKPIALGDMERAPEFPLCMYGLRFASRYTLEHPIDFDTLTYFPGNERHGIWSAKQLMVVVPPTYCPGYPELSTGSMPTAVVPPETNQPRPQRVSNPSTGQPSNDLHREGA
;
A
#
# COMPACT_ATOMS: atom_id res chain seq x y z
N MET A 1 14.09 -21.10 -32.20
CA MET A 1 12.65 -20.85 -32.50
C MET A 1 11.70 -21.84 -31.84
N THR A 2 12.06 -23.10 -31.63
CA THR A 2 11.20 -24.13 -31.02
C THR A 2 10.86 -23.88 -29.56
N GLY A 3 11.72 -23.27 -28.75
CA GLY A 3 11.46 -22.98 -27.33
C GLY A 3 10.41 -21.88 -27.09
N ILE A 4 10.38 -20.85 -27.93
CA ILE A 4 9.41 -19.74 -27.81
C ILE A 4 8.00 -20.21 -28.19
N LEU A 5 7.88 -21.09 -29.20
CA LEU A 5 6.60 -21.64 -29.61
C LEU A 5 6.04 -22.62 -28.58
N ALA A 6 6.90 -23.44 -27.96
CA ALA A 6 6.50 -24.33 -26.87
C ALA A 6 6.08 -23.55 -25.62
N TRP A 7 6.74 -22.43 -25.35
CA TRP A 7 6.37 -21.53 -24.27
C TRP A 7 5.02 -20.85 -24.53
N PHE A 8 4.77 -20.37 -25.75
CA PHE A 8 3.46 -19.82 -26.15
C PHE A 8 2.33 -20.86 -26.11
N LEU A 9 2.60 -22.11 -26.51
CA LEU A 9 1.61 -23.19 -26.43
C LEU A 9 1.31 -23.61 -24.99
N ALA A 10 2.29 -23.64 -24.11
CA ALA A 10 2.08 -23.86 -22.68
C ALA A 10 1.23 -22.75 -22.05
N LEU A 11 1.42 -21.50 -22.49
CA LEU A 11 0.66 -20.32 -22.10
C LEU A 11 -0.85 -20.42 -22.38
N VAL A 12 -1.20 -21.03 -23.52
CA VAL A 12 -2.60 -21.14 -23.97
C VAL A 12 -3.29 -22.38 -23.37
N LEU A 13 -2.54 -23.45 -23.09
CA LEU A 13 -3.10 -24.74 -22.68
C LEU A 13 -3.22 -24.92 -21.16
N PHE A 14 -2.45 -24.18 -20.36
CA PHE A 14 -2.43 -24.32 -18.90
C PHE A 14 -2.38 -22.92 -18.23
N PRO A 15 -3.51 -22.18 -18.22
CA PRO A 15 -3.54 -20.89 -17.54
C PRO A 15 -3.38 -21.11 -16.01
N PRO A 16 -2.32 -20.57 -15.37
CA PRO A 16 -2.27 -20.56 -13.92
C PRO A 16 -3.35 -19.63 -13.37
N GLU A 17 -3.78 -19.87 -12.15
CA GLU A 17 -4.72 -18.96 -11.47
C GLU A 17 -4.13 -17.55 -11.37
N GLU A 18 -4.83 -16.56 -11.91
CA GLU A 18 -4.42 -15.15 -11.92
C GLU A 18 -4.70 -14.40 -10.61
N ARG A 19 -5.21 -15.09 -9.61
CA ARG A 19 -5.62 -14.45 -8.36
C ARG A 19 -4.42 -14.06 -7.52
N GLU A 20 -4.42 -12.83 -7.03
CA GLU A 20 -3.54 -12.42 -5.95
C GLU A 20 -3.78 -13.28 -4.70
N MET A 21 -2.78 -13.40 -3.82
CA MET A 21 -2.88 -14.29 -2.66
C MET A 21 -4.01 -13.88 -1.72
N SER A 22 -4.26 -12.56 -1.58
CA SER A 22 -5.39 -12.04 -0.82
C SER A 22 -6.75 -12.47 -1.40
N GLU A 23 -6.88 -12.54 -2.72
CA GLU A 23 -8.09 -13.04 -3.40
C GLU A 23 -8.29 -14.54 -3.20
N ARG A 24 -7.20 -15.31 -3.08
CA ARG A 24 -7.27 -16.77 -2.79
C ARG A 24 -7.82 -17.07 -1.41
N LEU A 25 -7.79 -16.11 -0.49
CA LEU A 25 -8.40 -16.24 0.83
C LEU A 25 -9.91 -15.98 0.81
N ALA A 26 -10.47 -15.49 -0.30
CA ALA A 26 -11.91 -15.34 -0.44
C ALA A 26 -12.61 -16.70 -0.52
N PRO A 27 -13.84 -16.82 0.02
CA PRO A 27 -14.63 -18.04 -0.13
C PRO A 27 -14.88 -18.38 -1.60
N PRO A 28 -14.93 -19.69 -1.97
CA PRO A 28 -15.29 -20.10 -3.31
C PRO A 28 -16.62 -19.50 -3.75
N GLY A 29 -16.65 -18.89 -4.93
CA GLY A 29 -17.86 -18.30 -5.50
C GLY A 29 -18.19 -16.90 -5.01
N TYR A 30 -17.38 -16.30 -4.12
CA TYR A 30 -17.53 -14.90 -3.80
C TYR A 30 -17.19 -14.01 -5.00
N VAL A 31 -18.09 -13.11 -5.34
CA VAL A 31 -17.93 -12.15 -6.43
C VAL A 31 -17.86 -10.75 -5.83
N GLY A 32 -16.82 -9.98 -6.15
CA GLY A 32 -16.60 -8.63 -5.64
C GLY A 32 -15.30 -8.50 -4.85
N ASN A 33 -15.10 -7.33 -4.27
CA ASN A 33 -13.95 -7.07 -3.42
C ASN A 33 -14.18 -7.67 -2.02
N TYR A 34 -13.57 -8.83 -1.75
CA TYR A 34 -13.71 -9.53 -0.47
C TYR A 34 -13.25 -8.70 0.75
N TRP A 35 -12.44 -7.68 0.51
CA TRP A 35 -11.90 -6.75 1.52
C TRP A 35 -12.56 -5.38 1.47
N GLY A 36 -13.48 -5.17 0.54
CA GLY A 36 -14.18 -3.92 0.35
C GLY A 36 -15.22 -3.63 1.44
N PRO A 37 -15.85 -2.45 1.40
CA PRO A 37 -16.82 -2.04 2.39
C PRO A 37 -18.03 -2.99 2.47
N GLU A 38 -18.52 -3.47 1.34
CA GLU A 38 -19.66 -4.42 1.29
C GLU A 38 -19.34 -5.74 2.02
N ALA A 39 -18.13 -6.27 1.81
CA ALA A 39 -17.69 -7.48 2.51
C ALA A 39 -17.46 -7.23 4.01
N THR A 40 -17.04 -6.03 4.39
CA THR A 40 -16.88 -5.64 5.79
C THR A 40 -18.24 -5.57 6.48
N GLU A 41 -19.21 -4.89 5.87
CA GLU A 41 -20.59 -4.82 6.35
C GLU A 41 -21.22 -6.21 6.47
N ALA A 42 -21.05 -7.04 5.42
CA ALA A 42 -21.55 -8.41 5.44
C ALA A 42 -20.94 -9.28 6.55
N ARG A 43 -19.68 -9.02 6.97
CA ARG A 43 -19.08 -9.67 8.15
C ARG A 43 -19.65 -9.16 9.45
N GLU A 44 -19.86 -7.87 9.57
CA GLU A 44 -20.45 -7.25 10.75
C GLU A 44 -21.90 -7.76 10.97
N GLU A 45 -22.63 -7.99 9.88
CA GLU A 45 -23.97 -8.58 9.89
C GLU A 45 -23.98 -10.13 10.04
N GLY A 46 -22.81 -10.76 10.09
CA GLY A 46 -22.69 -12.23 10.16
C GLY A 46 -23.04 -12.98 8.88
N LYS A 47 -23.18 -12.29 7.75
CA LYS A 47 -23.43 -12.89 6.42
C LYS A 47 -22.19 -13.52 5.82
N LEU A 48 -21.01 -13.03 6.20
CA LEU A 48 -19.73 -13.61 5.84
C LEU A 48 -18.98 -14.06 7.10
N PRO A 49 -18.21 -15.16 7.00
CA PRO A 49 -17.39 -15.61 8.12
C PRO A 49 -16.30 -14.57 8.44
N PRO A 50 -15.84 -14.52 9.71
CA PRO A 50 -14.64 -13.76 10.07
C PRO A 50 -13.45 -14.20 9.23
N ILE A 51 -12.48 -13.28 9.06
CA ILE A 51 -11.22 -13.61 8.38
C ILE A 51 -10.52 -14.72 9.17
N PHE A 52 -10.22 -15.83 8.52
CA PHE A 52 -9.44 -16.90 9.14
C PHE A 52 -7.99 -16.47 9.30
N MET A 53 -7.55 -16.29 10.55
CA MET A 53 -6.20 -15.86 10.89
C MET A 53 -5.26 -17.07 10.97
N THR A 54 -4.41 -17.23 9.97
CA THR A 54 -3.35 -18.25 10.03
C THR A 54 -2.25 -17.84 11.02
N PRO A 55 -1.41 -18.77 11.52
CA PRO A 55 -0.28 -18.43 12.39
C PRO A 55 0.68 -17.42 11.76
N HIS A 56 0.86 -17.48 10.45
CA HIS A 56 1.70 -16.54 9.70
C HIS A 56 1.09 -15.15 9.65
N MET A 57 -0.20 -15.04 9.34
CA MET A 57 -0.93 -13.77 9.39
C MET A 57 -0.90 -13.16 10.79
N ALA A 58 -1.06 -13.99 11.83
CA ALA A 58 -0.95 -13.54 13.22
C ALA A 58 0.46 -13.03 13.56
N GLY A 59 1.50 -13.59 12.93
CA GLY A 59 2.87 -13.07 13.01
C GLY A 59 2.99 -11.68 12.42
N TRP A 60 2.46 -11.48 11.21
CA TRP A 60 2.44 -10.18 10.54
C TRP A 60 1.57 -9.15 11.27
N ASP A 61 0.42 -9.54 11.81
CA ASP A 61 -0.43 -8.65 12.62
C ASP A 61 0.32 -8.14 13.86
N ARG A 62 0.96 -9.04 14.63
CA ARG A 62 1.79 -8.63 15.78
C ARG A 62 2.92 -7.70 15.37
N TRP A 63 3.64 -8.05 14.30
CA TRP A 63 4.71 -7.22 13.79
C TRP A 63 4.20 -5.82 13.41
N GLY A 64 3.08 -5.75 12.67
CA GLY A 64 2.48 -4.50 12.24
C GLY A 64 2.07 -3.62 13.42
N ARG A 65 1.40 -4.18 14.44
CA ARG A 65 1.01 -3.46 15.67
C ARG A 65 2.20 -2.90 16.43
N GLN A 66 3.34 -3.57 16.39
CA GLN A 66 4.55 -3.12 17.09
C GLN A 66 5.30 -2.01 16.34
N HIS A 67 5.33 -2.06 15.02
CA HIS A 67 6.27 -1.28 14.22
C HIS A 67 5.61 -0.22 13.33
N LEU A 68 4.36 -0.45 12.89
CA LEU A 68 3.65 0.49 12.02
C LEU A 68 2.96 1.60 12.80
N ARG A 69 2.80 2.75 12.16
CA ARG A 69 2.12 3.94 12.69
C ARG A 69 1.26 4.57 11.61
N ASP A 70 0.34 5.42 12.02
CA ASP A 70 -0.46 6.25 11.12
C ASP A 70 0.41 7.00 10.12
N GLY A 71 0.02 6.94 8.84
CA GLY A 71 0.71 7.61 7.75
C GLY A 71 2.03 6.96 7.33
N ASP A 72 2.38 5.76 7.81
CA ASP A 72 3.50 5.03 7.23
C ASP A 72 3.17 4.64 5.79
N ILE A 73 4.17 4.74 4.91
CA ILE A 73 4.08 4.18 3.57
C ILE A 73 4.74 2.82 3.59
N VAL A 74 3.96 1.80 3.27
CA VAL A 74 4.44 0.43 3.08
C VAL A 74 4.67 0.17 1.60
N PHE A 75 5.78 -0.49 1.29
CA PHE A 75 6.23 -0.83 -0.05
C PHE A 75 6.36 -2.33 -0.17
N ARG A 76 5.89 -2.92 -1.25
CA ARG A 76 6.06 -4.34 -1.54
C ARG A 76 6.39 -4.60 -3.00
N MET A 77 6.95 -5.76 -3.27
CA MET A 77 6.97 -6.36 -4.59
C MET A 77 5.67 -7.16 -4.73
N GLY A 78 4.68 -6.61 -5.42
CA GLY A 78 3.40 -7.28 -5.64
C GLY A 78 3.53 -8.52 -6.52
N ASP A 79 2.48 -9.32 -6.57
CA ASP A 79 2.39 -10.53 -7.40
C ASP A 79 1.42 -10.36 -8.59
N ALA A 80 1.19 -9.11 -9.03
CA ALA A 80 0.34 -8.89 -10.20
C ALA A 80 0.95 -9.55 -11.44
N ARG A 81 0.13 -10.30 -12.15
CA ARG A 81 0.52 -11.07 -13.33
C ARG A 81 -0.44 -10.81 -14.49
N LEU A 82 0.06 -10.90 -15.70
CA LEU A 82 -0.72 -10.82 -16.94
C LEU A 82 -0.62 -12.15 -17.71
N LEU A 83 -1.38 -12.26 -18.79
CA LEU A 83 -1.38 -13.42 -19.67
C LEU A 83 -1.60 -14.71 -18.87
N HIS A 84 -2.73 -14.81 -18.18
CA HIS A 84 -3.11 -15.97 -17.35
C HIS A 84 -2.02 -16.35 -16.33
N GLY A 85 -1.35 -15.31 -15.71
CA GLY A 85 -0.36 -15.51 -14.66
C GLY A 85 1.07 -15.83 -15.13
N TYR A 86 1.30 -15.92 -16.42
CA TYR A 86 2.64 -16.24 -16.96
C TYR A 86 3.56 -15.03 -17.00
N PHE A 87 3.02 -13.82 -17.10
CA PHE A 87 3.84 -12.62 -17.18
C PHE A 87 3.87 -11.91 -15.82
N PRO A 88 5.01 -11.90 -15.11
CA PRO A 88 5.13 -11.29 -13.78
C PRO A 88 5.17 -9.75 -13.89
N MET A 89 3.99 -9.14 -14.07
CA MET A 89 3.86 -7.70 -14.37
C MET A 89 4.49 -6.84 -13.28
N SER A 90 4.29 -7.16 -12.01
CA SER A 90 4.88 -6.41 -10.90
C SER A 90 6.40 -6.35 -10.97
N ARG A 91 7.06 -7.48 -11.22
CA ARG A 91 8.52 -7.55 -11.36
C ARG A 91 9.00 -6.81 -12.59
N PHE A 92 8.23 -6.90 -13.66
CA PHE A 92 8.55 -6.23 -14.90
C PHE A 92 8.49 -4.70 -14.72
N LEU A 93 7.45 -4.16 -14.10
CA LEU A 93 7.32 -2.72 -13.81
C LEU A 93 8.43 -2.24 -12.86
N ALA A 94 8.76 -3.03 -11.84
CA ALA A 94 9.87 -2.72 -10.94
C ALA A 94 11.20 -2.61 -11.69
N ASN A 95 11.47 -3.53 -12.61
CA ASN A 95 12.67 -3.48 -13.46
C ASN A 95 12.66 -2.30 -14.44
N CYS A 96 11.50 -1.95 -15.01
CA CYS A 96 11.35 -0.79 -15.89
C CYS A 96 11.61 0.54 -15.16
N SER A 97 11.39 0.59 -13.86
CA SER A 97 11.58 1.78 -13.00
C SER A 97 12.80 1.67 -12.08
N ASN A 98 13.67 0.68 -12.26
CA ASN A 98 14.83 0.39 -11.39
C ASN A 98 14.44 0.45 -9.89
N SER A 99 13.29 -0.09 -9.56
CA SER A 99 12.76 -0.14 -8.20
C SER A 99 12.86 -1.54 -7.62
N ARG A 100 13.00 -1.61 -6.30
CA ARG A 100 12.86 -2.88 -5.55
C ARG A 100 11.42 -3.21 -5.23
N PHE A 101 10.49 -2.32 -5.58
CA PHE A 101 9.08 -2.38 -5.25
C PHE A 101 8.24 -2.10 -6.50
N SER A 102 7.04 -2.64 -6.53
CA SER A 102 6.05 -2.37 -7.57
C SER A 102 4.76 -1.79 -7.02
N HIS A 103 4.60 -1.74 -5.70
CA HIS A 103 3.35 -1.39 -5.05
C HIS A 103 3.59 -0.62 -3.76
N THR A 104 2.66 0.30 -3.44
CA THR A 104 2.67 1.08 -2.20
C THR A 104 1.28 1.12 -1.58
N GLY A 105 1.22 1.32 -0.27
CA GLY A 105 -0.01 1.62 0.45
C GLY A 105 0.27 2.49 1.67
N ILE A 106 -0.78 3.10 2.20
CA ILE A 106 -0.71 4.00 3.37
C ILE A 106 -1.34 3.31 4.57
N VAL A 107 -0.61 3.27 5.66
CA VAL A 107 -1.05 2.63 6.91
C VAL A 107 -1.94 3.58 7.72
N ALA A 108 -3.04 3.04 8.23
CA ALA A 108 -3.79 3.62 9.35
C ALA A 108 -3.85 2.62 10.49
N ILE A 109 -3.73 3.12 11.72
CA ILE A 109 -3.92 2.31 12.93
C ILE A 109 -5.37 2.48 13.37
N GLU A 110 -6.14 1.42 13.24
CA GLU A 110 -7.55 1.40 13.59
C GLU A 110 -7.80 0.51 14.82
N LYS A 111 -9.05 0.43 15.28
CA LYS A 111 -9.42 -0.33 16.49
C LYS A 111 -8.92 -1.77 16.45
N ASP A 112 -9.06 -2.41 15.29
CA ASP A 112 -8.72 -3.83 15.12
C ASP A 112 -7.27 -4.07 14.67
N GLY A 113 -6.50 -3.01 14.49
CA GLY A 113 -5.08 -3.08 14.15
C GLY A 113 -4.67 -2.24 12.95
N PRO A 114 -3.48 -2.45 12.42
CA PRO A 114 -3.01 -1.72 11.25
C PRO A 114 -3.77 -2.18 9.99
N VAL A 115 -4.28 -1.21 9.25
CA VAL A 115 -4.88 -1.39 7.92
C VAL A 115 -4.06 -0.64 6.89
N VAL A 116 -4.14 -1.06 5.64
CA VAL A 116 -3.48 -0.43 4.50
C VAL A 116 -4.54 0.06 3.53
N TYR A 117 -4.47 1.34 3.20
CA TYR A 117 -5.18 1.92 2.07
C TYR A 117 -4.28 1.82 0.85
N ASP A 118 -4.75 1.16 -0.19
CA ASP A 118 -4.07 1.05 -1.47
C ASP A 118 -5.07 1.06 -2.64
N VAL A 119 -4.57 0.90 -3.85
CA VAL A 119 -5.44 0.72 -5.01
C VAL A 119 -5.10 -0.61 -5.64
N THR A 120 -6.08 -1.48 -5.64
CA THR A 120 -6.10 -2.75 -6.35
C THR A 120 -7.34 -2.79 -7.23
N ARG A 121 -7.45 -3.80 -8.10
CA ARG A 121 -8.69 -3.96 -8.87
C ARG A 121 -9.85 -4.37 -7.93
N PRO A 122 -11.05 -3.85 -8.07
CA PRO A 122 -11.46 -2.87 -9.09
C PRO A 122 -11.30 -1.41 -8.65
N ALA A 123 -10.97 -1.09 -7.38
CA ALA A 123 -10.99 0.26 -6.84
C ALA A 123 -10.05 0.42 -5.63
N VAL A 124 -10.09 1.61 -5.00
CA VAL A 124 -9.39 1.87 -3.74
C VAL A 124 -9.87 0.88 -2.68
N ALA A 125 -8.92 0.13 -2.13
CA ALA A 125 -9.15 -0.90 -1.13
C ALA A 125 -8.63 -0.46 0.25
N ARG A 126 -9.23 -1.06 1.28
CA ARG A 126 -8.79 -0.99 2.67
C ARG A 126 -8.66 -2.42 3.18
N GLN A 127 -7.45 -2.85 3.51
CA GLN A 127 -7.17 -4.23 3.90
C GLN A 127 -6.43 -4.27 5.23
N PRO A 128 -6.65 -5.28 6.09
CA PRO A 128 -5.75 -5.55 7.21
C PRO A 128 -4.31 -5.72 6.71
N PHE A 129 -3.35 -5.11 7.38
CA PHE A 129 -1.94 -5.21 6.98
C PHE A 129 -1.47 -6.66 6.85
N CYS A 130 -1.89 -7.54 7.76
CA CYS A 130 -1.51 -8.95 7.74
C CYS A 130 -2.06 -9.74 6.53
N VAL A 131 -3.08 -9.20 5.86
CA VAL A 131 -3.59 -9.72 4.60
C VAL A 131 -2.86 -9.07 3.42
N TRP A 132 -2.76 -7.74 3.44
CA TRP A 132 -2.09 -6.98 2.38
C TRP A 132 -0.67 -7.48 2.09
N ILE A 133 0.09 -7.82 3.14
CA ILE A 133 1.47 -8.28 3.00
C ILE A 133 1.59 -9.67 2.37
N LEU A 134 0.54 -10.47 2.33
CA LEU A 134 0.59 -11.83 1.74
C LEU A 134 0.91 -11.80 0.24
N ASP A 135 0.52 -10.74 -0.46
CA ASP A 135 0.83 -10.56 -1.88
C ASP A 135 2.28 -10.09 -2.13
N ASN A 136 3.09 -9.95 -1.08
CA ASN A 136 4.50 -9.62 -1.26
C ASN A 136 5.31 -10.84 -1.68
N VAL A 137 5.85 -10.82 -2.90
CA VAL A 137 6.70 -11.89 -3.46
C VAL A 137 8.18 -11.53 -3.51
N GLY A 138 8.59 -10.45 -2.86
CA GLY A 138 9.97 -9.96 -2.94
C GLY A 138 10.35 -9.04 -1.79
N ASN A 139 10.84 -7.84 -2.15
CA ASN A 139 11.23 -6.87 -1.15
C ASN A 139 10.01 -6.21 -0.49
N PHE A 140 10.12 -6.03 0.80
CA PHE A 140 9.25 -5.20 1.64
C PHE A 140 10.05 -4.06 2.24
N GLY A 141 9.42 -2.91 2.42
CA GLY A 141 10.04 -1.75 3.04
C GLY A 141 9.00 -0.81 3.67
N VAL A 142 9.43 0.02 4.61
CA VAL A 142 8.55 1.01 5.26
C VAL A 142 9.27 2.34 5.35
N LYS A 143 8.58 3.40 4.94
CA LYS A 143 9.01 4.76 5.17
C LYS A 143 7.98 5.53 5.99
N ARG A 144 8.44 6.48 6.76
CA ARG A 144 7.64 7.29 7.68
C ARG A 144 7.95 8.75 7.51
N LEU A 145 6.95 9.61 7.64
CA LEU A 145 7.18 11.06 7.70
C LEU A 145 8.16 11.41 8.83
N ARG A 146 9.11 12.26 8.52
CA ARG A 146 9.98 12.85 9.53
C ARG A 146 9.15 13.62 10.56
N PRO A 147 9.65 13.77 11.81
CA PRO A 147 8.89 14.37 12.91
C PRO A 147 8.26 15.72 12.57
N GLU A 148 8.99 16.56 11.84
CA GLU A 148 8.56 17.91 11.44
C GLU A 148 7.35 17.96 10.53
N PHE A 149 7.06 16.86 9.81
CA PHE A 149 5.91 16.76 8.90
C PHE A 149 4.73 15.99 9.47
N ARG A 150 4.84 15.37 10.64
CA ARG A 150 3.81 14.46 11.19
C ARG A 150 2.46 15.12 11.42
N GLY A 151 2.40 16.44 11.59
CA GLY A 151 1.13 17.16 11.68
C GLY A 151 0.24 17.07 10.45
N ALA A 152 0.78 16.59 9.32
CA ALA A 152 0.05 16.38 8.09
C ALA A 152 -0.75 15.04 8.06
N ILE A 153 -0.38 14.07 8.90
CA ILE A 153 -0.94 12.69 8.88
C ILE A 153 -2.47 12.65 8.92
N PRO A 154 -3.18 13.43 9.77
CA PRO A 154 -4.63 13.39 9.79
C PRO A 154 -5.27 13.73 8.43
N ARG A 155 -4.66 14.67 7.68
CA ARG A 155 -5.14 15.04 6.33
C ARG A 155 -4.84 13.97 5.30
N VAL A 156 -3.67 13.32 5.39
CA VAL A 156 -3.31 12.16 4.55
C VAL A 156 -4.37 11.05 4.71
N LEU A 157 -4.66 10.67 5.95
CA LEU A 157 -5.64 9.61 6.22
C LEU A 157 -7.08 10.02 5.89
N ALA A 158 -7.43 11.31 6.05
CA ALA A 158 -8.73 11.81 5.61
C ALA A 158 -8.92 11.66 4.10
N TYR A 159 -7.88 11.94 3.30
CA TYR A 159 -7.90 11.71 1.86
C TYR A 159 -8.10 10.22 1.54
N CYS A 160 -7.34 9.32 2.16
CA CYS A 160 -7.45 7.87 1.94
C CYS A 160 -8.87 7.37 2.23
N ARG A 161 -9.45 7.78 3.37
CA ARG A 161 -10.82 7.39 3.74
C ARG A 161 -11.85 7.89 2.75
N ARG A 162 -11.73 9.14 2.30
CA ARG A 162 -12.63 9.74 1.32
C ARG A 162 -12.63 8.97 0.01
N VAL A 163 -11.46 8.76 -0.61
CA VAL A 163 -11.38 8.07 -1.91
C VAL A 163 -11.77 6.59 -1.81
N HIS A 164 -11.57 5.97 -0.63
CA HIS A 164 -12.08 4.63 -0.36
C HIS A 164 -13.61 4.62 -0.25
N GLN A 165 -14.23 5.57 0.45
CA GLN A 165 -15.70 5.70 0.54
C GLN A 165 -16.33 6.01 -0.82
N GLU A 166 -15.68 6.81 -1.64
CA GLU A 166 -16.09 7.14 -3.01
C GLU A 166 -15.85 5.97 -3.98
N GLN A 167 -15.15 4.90 -3.57
CA GLN A 167 -14.80 3.74 -4.40
C GLN A 167 -14.15 4.15 -5.72
N ILE A 168 -13.19 5.08 -5.67
CA ILE A 168 -12.47 5.54 -6.85
C ILE A 168 -11.87 4.34 -7.58
N PRO A 169 -12.16 4.16 -8.88
CA PRO A 169 -11.76 2.97 -9.62
C PRO A 169 -10.25 2.89 -9.87
N PHE A 170 -9.79 1.69 -10.25
CA PHE A 170 -8.40 1.46 -10.65
C PHE A 170 -8.11 2.12 -12.00
N ASP A 171 -7.00 2.88 -12.07
CA ASP A 171 -6.51 3.49 -13.29
C ASP A 171 -5.63 2.52 -14.10
N TYR A 172 -6.14 2.08 -15.25
CA TYR A 172 -5.42 1.22 -16.18
C TYR A 172 -4.49 2.00 -17.12
N GLU A 173 -4.70 3.30 -17.27
CA GLU A 173 -3.93 4.16 -18.18
C GLU A 173 -2.72 4.80 -17.49
N LEU A 174 -2.66 4.69 -16.16
CA LEU A 174 -1.62 5.25 -15.30
C LEU A 174 -1.49 6.78 -15.43
N GLY A 175 -2.59 7.45 -15.77
CA GLY A 175 -2.69 8.91 -15.85
C GLY A 175 -2.63 9.58 -14.47
N LEU A 176 -2.86 10.89 -14.45
CA LEU A 176 -2.85 11.69 -13.23
C LEU A 176 -4.15 12.45 -13.00
N ASP A 177 -5.22 12.08 -13.71
CA ASP A 177 -6.53 12.65 -13.44
C ASP A 177 -7.14 12.13 -12.13
N ASP A 178 -8.23 12.73 -11.67
CA ASP A 178 -8.84 12.36 -10.38
C ASP A 178 -9.99 11.35 -10.54
N SER A 179 -10.28 10.88 -11.76
CA SER A 179 -11.40 9.97 -12.02
C SER A 179 -11.09 8.53 -11.65
N ALA A 180 -9.82 8.16 -11.69
CA ALA A 180 -9.29 6.84 -11.36
C ALA A 180 -7.95 7.00 -10.64
N LEU A 181 -7.49 5.96 -9.94
CA LEU A 181 -6.22 5.97 -9.21
C LEU A 181 -5.49 4.64 -9.38
N TYR A 182 -4.15 4.68 -9.35
CA TYR A 182 -3.32 3.51 -9.09
C TYR A 182 -2.55 3.67 -7.78
N CYS A 183 -1.95 2.60 -7.26
CA CYS A 183 -1.45 2.53 -5.88
C CYS A 183 -0.42 3.62 -5.53
N ILE A 184 0.50 3.94 -6.44
CA ILE A 184 1.54 4.93 -6.16
C ILE A 184 0.96 6.35 -6.24
N GLU A 185 0.03 6.57 -7.15
CA GLU A 185 -0.68 7.83 -7.29
C GLU A 185 -1.54 8.14 -6.06
N LEU A 186 -2.28 7.16 -5.52
CA LEU A 186 -2.98 7.30 -4.26
C LEU A 186 -2.03 7.81 -3.16
N THR A 187 -0.85 7.17 -3.05
CA THR A 187 0.15 7.57 -2.06
C THR A 187 0.58 9.01 -2.27
N GLN A 188 0.96 9.40 -3.48
CA GLN A 188 1.38 10.77 -3.79
C GLN A 188 0.26 11.79 -3.54
N LYS A 189 -0.96 11.54 -4.04
CA LYS A 189 -2.10 12.46 -3.92
C LYS A 189 -2.56 12.64 -2.47
N ALA A 190 -2.51 11.58 -1.65
CA ALA A 190 -2.84 11.67 -0.23
C ALA A 190 -1.88 12.62 0.51
N TYR A 191 -0.59 12.56 0.21
CA TYR A 191 0.38 13.47 0.79
C TYR A 191 0.27 14.88 0.20
N MET A 192 0.00 15.03 -1.09
CA MET A 192 -0.26 16.33 -1.72
C MET A 192 -1.48 17.03 -1.12
N ALA A 193 -2.55 16.31 -0.82
CA ALA A 193 -3.73 16.85 -0.12
C ALA A 193 -3.38 17.38 1.29
N ALA A 194 -2.29 16.90 1.87
CA ALA A 194 -1.76 17.40 3.13
C ALA A 194 -0.67 18.48 2.98
N GLY A 195 -0.38 18.91 1.74
CA GLY A 195 0.62 19.94 1.42
C GLY A 195 2.04 19.39 1.31
N ILE A 196 2.23 18.08 1.12
CA ILE A 196 3.54 17.44 1.02
C ILE A 196 3.67 16.79 -0.36
N GLU A 197 4.58 17.29 -1.18
CA GLU A 197 4.94 16.66 -2.44
C GLU A 197 6.11 15.70 -2.20
N LEU A 198 5.90 14.39 -2.38
CA LEU A 198 6.93 13.37 -2.16
C LEU A 198 7.89 13.26 -3.34
N CYS A 199 7.37 13.28 -4.56
CA CYS A 199 8.17 13.22 -5.78
C CYS A 199 7.47 13.94 -6.94
N LYS A 200 8.22 14.20 -8.00
CA LYS A 200 7.69 14.70 -9.27
C LYS A 200 7.28 13.54 -10.15
N PRO A 201 6.20 13.67 -10.95
CA PRO A 201 5.88 12.70 -11.97
C PRO A 201 6.91 12.77 -13.10
N ILE A 202 7.13 11.65 -13.76
CA ILE A 202 7.95 11.56 -14.97
C ILE A 202 7.19 10.79 -16.05
N ALA A 203 7.57 11.00 -17.31
CA ALA A 203 7.02 10.20 -18.39
C ALA A 203 7.39 8.73 -18.21
N LEU A 204 6.43 7.83 -18.44
CA LEU A 204 6.64 6.40 -18.30
C LEU A 204 7.82 5.91 -19.15
N GLY A 205 7.99 6.51 -20.33
CA GLY A 205 9.09 6.21 -21.24
C GLY A 205 10.48 6.64 -20.74
N ASP A 206 10.53 7.60 -19.82
CA ASP A 206 11.75 8.19 -19.26
C ASP A 206 12.18 7.55 -17.93
N MET A 207 11.46 6.55 -17.46
CA MET A 207 11.82 5.83 -16.23
C MET A 207 13.24 5.24 -16.35
N GLU A 208 14.02 5.37 -15.27
CA GLU A 208 15.31 4.71 -15.14
C GLU A 208 15.12 3.20 -15.09
N ARG A 209 15.78 2.49 -15.97
CA ARG A 209 15.69 1.02 -16.09
C ARG A 209 16.69 0.34 -15.17
N ALA A 210 16.34 -0.83 -14.68
CA ALA A 210 17.29 -1.70 -13.99
C ALA A 210 18.41 -2.10 -14.98
N PRO A 211 19.69 -1.98 -14.59
CA PRO A 211 20.82 -2.30 -15.47
C PRO A 211 20.79 -3.72 -16.02
N GLU A 212 20.22 -4.67 -15.27
CA GLU A 212 20.08 -6.08 -15.63
C GLU A 212 18.99 -6.32 -16.69
N PHE A 213 18.10 -5.34 -16.89
CA PHE A 213 16.96 -5.43 -17.80
C PHE A 213 16.87 -4.25 -18.78
N PRO A 214 17.91 -4.00 -19.58
CA PRO A 214 17.96 -2.81 -20.44
C PRO A 214 16.85 -2.77 -21.50
N LEU A 215 16.27 -3.92 -21.84
CA LEU A 215 15.24 -4.05 -22.87
C LEU A 215 13.80 -4.10 -22.31
N CYS A 216 13.61 -3.93 -21.00
CA CYS A 216 12.28 -4.05 -20.39
C CYS A 216 11.27 -3.05 -20.98
N MET A 217 11.68 -1.83 -21.30
CA MET A 217 10.80 -0.83 -21.92
C MET A 217 10.33 -1.22 -23.32
N TYR A 218 11.16 -1.91 -24.09
CA TYR A 218 10.73 -2.46 -25.38
C TYR A 218 9.69 -3.56 -25.19
N GLY A 219 9.90 -4.43 -24.19
CA GLY A 219 8.94 -5.44 -23.80
C GLY A 219 7.60 -4.83 -23.33
N LEU A 220 7.64 -3.76 -22.53
CA LEU A 220 6.45 -3.04 -22.09
C LEU A 220 5.70 -2.39 -23.27
N ARG A 221 6.42 -1.73 -24.17
CA ARG A 221 5.85 -1.15 -25.41
C ARG A 221 5.20 -2.23 -26.28
N PHE A 222 5.85 -3.37 -26.44
CA PHE A 222 5.30 -4.51 -27.18
C PHE A 222 4.05 -5.06 -26.48
N ALA A 223 4.13 -5.34 -25.19
CA ALA A 223 3.00 -5.87 -24.42
C ALA A 223 1.81 -4.91 -24.45
N SER A 224 2.04 -3.63 -24.19
CA SER A 224 0.99 -2.59 -24.24
C SER A 224 0.26 -2.59 -25.58
N ARG A 225 1.00 -2.64 -26.68
CA ARG A 225 0.41 -2.55 -28.04
C ARG A 225 -0.40 -3.78 -28.45
N TYR A 226 -0.01 -4.98 -27.98
CA TYR A 226 -0.52 -6.23 -28.51
C TYR A 226 -1.28 -7.10 -27.50
N THR A 227 -1.19 -6.81 -26.21
CA THR A 227 -1.74 -7.66 -25.16
C THR A 227 -2.62 -6.95 -24.14
N LEU A 228 -2.56 -5.62 -24.08
CA LEU A 228 -3.39 -4.84 -23.15
C LEU A 228 -4.64 -4.33 -23.88
N GLU A 229 -5.76 -4.44 -23.20
CA GLU A 229 -7.04 -3.90 -23.65
C GLU A 229 -6.97 -2.35 -23.74
N HIS A 230 -6.21 -1.74 -22.84
CA HIS A 230 -5.92 -0.31 -22.79
C HIS A 230 -4.42 -0.10 -23.07
N PRO A 231 -4.04 0.32 -24.30
CA PRO A 231 -2.66 0.62 -24.63
C PRO A 231 -2.12 1.77 -23.78
N ILE A 232 -0.95 1.58 -23.18
CA ILE A 232 -0.28 2.59 -22.35
C ILE A 232 0.42 3.60 -23.27
N ASP A 233 0.14 4.88 -23.09
CA ASP A 233 0.90 5.97 -23.67
C ASP A 233 2.18 6.21 -22.85
N PHE A 234 3.34 6.09 -23.48
CA PHE A 234 4.65 6.22 -22.84
C PHE A 234 5.03 7.68 -22.55
N ASP A 235 4.33 8.64 -23.10
CA ASP A 235 4.50 10.06 -22.79
C ASP A 235 3.62 10.47 -21.58
N THR A 236 2.74 9.59 -21.11
CA THR A 236 1.94 9.81 -19.91
C THR A 236 2.85 10.00 -18.70
N LEU A 237 2.62 11.13 -18.00
CA LEU A 237 3.28 11.40 -16.73
C LEU A 237 2.73 10.46 -15.66
N THR A 238 3.62 9.85 -14.88
CA THR A 238 3.22 8.88 -13.87
C THR A 238 4.13 8.96 -12.64
N TYR A 239 3.62 8.48 -11.50
CA TYR A 239 4.39 8.27 -10.29
C TYR A 239 4.81 6.80 -10.17
N PHE A 240 5.89 6.54 -9.45
CA PHE A 240 6.39 5.17 -9.24
C PHE A 240 7.04 5.04 -7.85
N PRO A 241 7.19 3.80 -7.33
CA PRO A 241 7.76 3.59 -5.99
C PRO A 241 9.17 4.14 -5.88
N GLY A 242 9.96 3.95 -6.93
CA GLY A 242 11.32 4.49 -7.04
C GLY A 242 12.38 3.70 -6.29
N ASN A 243 13.53 4.34 -6.17
CA ASN A 243 14.72 3.86 -5.47
C ASN A 243 15.34 5.00 -4.64
N GLU A 244 16.60 4.90 -4.28
CA GLU A 244 17.30 5.91 -3.46
C GLU A 244 17.47 7.26 -4.18
N ARG A 245 17.29 7.33 -5.50
CA ARG A 245 17.54 8.53 -6.33
C ARG A 245 16.27 9.24 -6.77
N HIS A 246 15.18 8.50 -6.98
CA HIS A 246 13.94 9.05 -7.54
C HIS A 246 12.71 8.27 -7.07
N GLY A 247 11.52 8.81 -7.37
CA GLY A 247 10.23 8.26 -6.94
C GLY A 247 9.95 8.49 -5.45
N ILE A 248 8.88 7.89 -4.94
CA ILE A 248 8.45 8.07 -3.55
C ILE A 248 9.51 7.62 -2.55
N TRP A 249 10.24 6.52 -2.86
CA TRP A 249 11.28 6.02 -1.95
C TRP A 249 12.39 7.04 -1.70
N SER A 250 12.71 7.91 -2.65
CA SER A 250 13.75 8.95 -2.50
C SER A 250 13.32 10.19 -1.74
N ALA A 251 12.02 10.32 -1.39
CA ALA A 251 11.46 11.52 -0.78
C ALA A 251 12.21 11.92 0.50
N LYS A 252 12.70 13.17 0.54
CA LYS A 252 13.49 13.72 1.68
C LYS A 252 12.65 13.94 2.93
N GLN A 253 11.34 14.08 2.77
CA GLN A 253 10.36 14.22 3.85
C GLN A 253 10.18 12.90 4.62
N LEU A 254 10.65 11.81 4.05
CA LEU A 254 10.51 10.46 4.61
C LEU A 254 11.82 9.97 5.22
N MET A 255 11.70 9.18 6.27
CA MET A 255 12.78 8.41 6.87
C MET A 255 12.52 6.92 6.70
N VAL A 256 13.57 6.12 6.62
CA VAL A 256 13.48 4.67 6.53
C VAL A 256 13.15 4.10 7.91
N VAL A 257 12.11 3.30 7.99
CA VAL A 257 11.75 2.48 9.18
C VAL A 257 12.17 1.04 8.95
N VAL A 258 11.88 0.50 7.76
CA VAL A 258 12.34 -0.82 7.31
C VAL A 258 13.04 -0.63 5.97
N PRO A 259 14.33 -0.95 5.85
CA PRO A 259 15.03 -0.89 4.58
C PRO A 259 14.47 -1.95 3.62
N PRO A 260 14.72 -1.83 2.30
CA PRO A 260 14.31 -2.84 1.34
C PRO A 260 14.85 -4.22 1.74
N THR A 261 13.98 -5.09 2.22
CA THR A 261 14.35 -6.41 2.75
C THR A 261 13.58 -7.47 1.97
N TYR A 262 14.27 -8.47 1.44
CA TYR A 262 13.61 -9.62 0.82
C TYR A 262 12.85 -10.41 1.88
N CYS A 263 11.54 -10.34 1.83
CA CYS A 263 10.67 -10.90 2.85
C CYS A 263 9.30 -11.26 2.25
N PRO A 264 9.18 -12.36 1.50
CA PRO A 264 7.90 -12.82 0.98
C PRO A 264 6.84 -12.92 2.07
N GLY A 265 5.64 -12.45 1.77
CA GLY A 265 4.55 -12.36 2.73
C GLY A 265 3.93 -13.71 3.10
N TYR A 266 4.11 -14.74 2.27
CA TYR A 266 3.50 -16.06 2.43
C TYR A 266 4.52 -17.13 2.84
N PRO A 267 4.18 -18.07 3.76
CA PRO A 267 5.15 -19.02 4.33
C PRO A 267 5.82 -19.94 3.31
N GLU A 268 5.11 -20.37 2.30
CA GLU A 268 5.61 -21.26 1.25
C GLU A 268 6.70 -20.62 0.38
N LEU A 269 6.72 -19.26 0.38
CA LEU A 269 7.70 -18.46 -0.35
C LEU A 269 8.81 -17.92 0.57
N SER A 270 8.68 -18.14 1.87
CA SER A 270 9.52 -17.51 2.90
C SER A 270 10.36 -18.56 3.63
N THR A 271 11.68 -18.53 3.41
CA THR A 271 12.67 -19.11 4.30
C THR A 271 13.21 -18.08 5.30
N GLY A 272 12.67 -16.86 5.31
CA GLY A 272 13.19 -15.71 6.02
C GLY A 272 12.41 -15.36 7.29
N SER A 273 13.11 -14.78 8.25
CA SER A 273 12.54 -14.15 9.44
C SER A 273 11.83 -12.84 9.06
N MET A 274 10.87 -12.41 9.90
CA MET A 274 10.25 -11.09 9.78
C MET A 274 11.31 -9.97 9.73
N PRO A 275 11.09 -8.89 8.98
CA PRO A 275 12.07 -7.82 8.86
C PRO A 275 12.30 -7.14 10.21
N THR A 276 13.55 -6.79 10.48
CA THR A 276 13.89 -5.97 11.64
C THR A 276 13.63 -4.50 11.33
N ALA A 277 12.72 -3.89 12.08
CA ALA A 277 12.50 -2.45 11.96
C ALA A 277 13.68 -1.68 12.55
N VAL A 278 14.18 -0.69 11.81
CA VAL A 278 15.13 0.28 12.34
C VAL A 278 14.33 1.25 13.21
N VAL A 279 14.51 1.17 14.52
CA VAL A 279 13.94 2.15 15.44
C VAL A 279 14.76 3.44 15.28
N PRO A 280 14.17 4.53 14.77
CA PRO A 280 14.88 5.80 14.72
C PRO A 280 15.22 6.20 16.14
N PRO A 281 16.40 6.84 16.41
CA PRO A 281 16.69 7.39 17.72
C PRO A 281 15.53 8.31 18.12
N GLU A 282 14.94 8.04 19.28
CA GLU A 282 13.96 8.96 19.87
C GLU A 282 14.67 10.30 20.00
N THR A 283 14.25 11.30 19.22
CA THR A 283 14.64 12.67 19.50
C THR A 283 14.14 12.94 20.89
N ASN A 284 15.06 13.20 21.82
CA ASN A 284 14.78 13.65 23.18
C ASN A 284 14.06 15.01 23.13
N GLN A 285 12.83 15.02 22.66
CA GLN A 285 11.92 16.12 22.91
C GLN A 285 11.39 15.94 24.34
N PRO A 286 11.60 16.92 25.22
CA PRO A 286 11.02 16.86 26.54
C PRO A 286 9.52 16.63 26.41
N ARG A 287 9.00 15.60 27.08
CA ARG A 287 7.55 15.38 27.18
C ARG A 287 6.90 16.71 27.56
N PRO A 288 5.86 17.16 26.84
CA PRO A 288 5.13 18.34 27.27
C PRO A 288 4.70 18.10 28.71
N GLN A 289 5.20 18.96 29.61
CA GLN A 289 4.80 18.92 31.01
C GLN A 289 3.28 19.06 31.05
N ARG A 290 2.63 18.10 31.68
CA ARG A 290 1.21 18.17 31.96
C ARG A 290 0.99 19.44 32.79
N VAL A 291 0.44 20.48 32.16
CA VAL A 291 -0.02 21.66 32.87
C VAL A 291 -1.12 21.18 33.83
N SER A 292 -0.79 21.11 35.11
CA SER A 292 -1.78 20.87 36.16
C SER A 292 -2.73 22.07 36.15
N ASN A 293 -3.97 21.85 35.74
CA ASN A 293 -5.02 22.86 35.90
C ASN A 293 -5.10 23.25 37.38
N PRO A 294 -5.07 24.54 37.70
CA PRO A 294 -5.32 25.00 39.06
C PRO A 294 -6.79 24.59 39.42
N SER A 295 -6.92 23.91 40.52
CA SER A 295 -8.19 23.55 41.12
C SER A 295 -9.04 24.79 41.27
N THR A 296 -10.14 24.88 40.51
CA THR A 296 -11.20 25.87 40.75
C THR A 296 -11.85 25.52 42.07
N GLY A 297 -11.55 26.36 43.08
CA GLY A 297 -12.23 26.31 44.38
C GLY A 297 -13.73 26.46 44.17
N GLN A 298 -14.47 25.50 44.68
CA GLN A 298 -15.93 25.63 44.85
C GLN A 298 -16.21 26.75 45.87
N PRO A 299 -17.15 27.69 45.59
CA PRO A 299 -17.67 28.56 46.63
C PRO A 299 -18.68 27.76 47.48
N SER A 300 -18.45 27.76 48.78
CA SER A 300 -19.38 27.29 49.79
C SER A 300 -20.64 28.16 49.80
N ASN A 301 -21.79 27.57 49.48
CA ASN A 301 -23.09 28.18 49.71
C ASN A 301 -23.55 27.88 51.15
N ASP A 302 -23.26 28.81 52.04
CA ASP A 302 -23.99 28.94 53.31
C ASP A 302 -25.29 29.68 53.05
N LEU A 303 -26.39 28.98 53.03
CA LEU A 303 -27.73 29.54 53.08
C LEU A 303 -28.15 29.67 54.54
N HIS A 304 -28.03 30.88 55.08
CA HIS A 304 -28.72 31.30 56.29
C HIS A 304 -30.24 31.29 56.06
N ARG A 305 -30.91 30.55 56.89
CA ARG A 305 -32.36 30.54 57.15
C ARG A 305 -32.64 31.52 58.28
N GLU A 306 -33.43 32.55 58.01
CA GLU A 306 -34.28 33.33 58.97
C GLU A 306 -35.32 33.99 58.08
N GLY A 307 -36.65 33.80 58.19
CA GLY A 307 -37.51 33.96 59.41
C GLY A 307 -38.42 35.14 59.15
N ALA A 308 -39.65 34.91 58.80
CA ALA A 308 -40.90 35.58 59.07
C ALA A 308 -41.97 35.30 58.01
#